data_a238195660d50ea3be96135b5109d054
#
_entry.id   a238195660d50ea3be96135b5109d054
#
_cell.length_a   1.000
_cell.length_b   1.000
_cell.length_c   1.000
_cell.angle_alpha   90.00
_cell.angle_beta   90.00
_cell.angle_gamma   90.00
#
_symmetry.space_group_name_H-M   'P 1'
#
loop_
_entity.id
_entity.type
_entity.pdbx_description
1 polymer ?
#
loop_
_entity_poly.entity_id
_entity_poly.type
_entity_poly.pdbx_seq_one_letter_code
_entity_poly.pdbx_strand_id
1 'polypeptide(L)'
;KVQTFSQVQAQFGDITVVLGFGTSLPEIMERIDNIEKRHEVIVPEMCVAGDENFSKEKLLSMYSQAEKAYRLFDDDISKLTFEKLTAFKITGKLSYLREIFTDKDKITEILPLGENEIYCDLGAYTGDTAAELISRTGGKYEKIYALEPERKNFQKCLKNLKAYDNISLYNAAAWSIDTELNFAG
;
A
#
# COMPACT_ATOMS: atom_id res chain seq x y z
N LYS A 1 -19.93 -21.52 -15.39
CA LYS A 1 -21.04 -21.23 -14.49
C LYS A 1 -20.45 -20.74 -13.17
N VAL A 2 -20.88 -19.60 -12.66
CA VAL A 2 -20.43 -19.08 -11.36
C VAL A 2 -21.11 -19.88 -10.26
N GLN A 3 -20.33 -20.29 -9.25
CA GLN A 3 -20.81 -20.99 -8.04
C GLN A 3 -20.60 -20.09 -6.83
N THR A 4 -21.41 -20.26 -5.79
CA THR A 4 -21.17 -19.60 -4.50
C THR A 4 -20.05 -20.31 -3.76
N PHE A 5 -19.38 -19.58 -2.84
CA PHE A 5 -18.33 -20.17 -1.99
C PHE A 5 -18.82 -21.44 -1.27
N SER A 6 -20.04 -21.40 -0.69
CA SER A 6 -20.63 -22.55 0.00
C SER A 6 -20.85 -23.76 -0.90
N GLN A 7 -21.22 -23.56 -2.17
CA GLN A 7 -21.37 -24.65 -3.14
C GLN A 7 -20.01 -25.31 -3.46
N VAL A 8 -18.98 -24.49 -3.68
CA VAL A 8 -17.62 -24.99 -3.95
C VAL A 8 -17.08 -25.74 -2.73
N GLN A 9 -17.24 -25.19 -1.53
CA GLN A 9 -16.81 -25.83 -0.28
C GLN A 9 -17.53 -27.18 -0.05
N ALA A 10 -18.83 -27.24 -0.29
CA ALA A 10 -19.60 -28.49 -0.15
C ALA A 10 -19.17 -29.58 -1.16
N GLN A 11 -18.71 -29.16 -2.33
CA GLN A 11 -18.27 -30.06 -3.41
C GLN A 11 -16.85 -30.59 -3.23
N PHE A 12 -15.92 -29.75 -2.76
CA PHE A 12 -14.48 -30.02 -2.80
C PHE A 12 -13.82 -30.10 -1.41
N GLY A 13 -14.50 -29.69 -0.34
CA GLY A 13 -13.95 -29.68 1.01
C GLY A 13 -12.89 -28.61 1.21
N ASP A 14 -11.66 -29.01 1.53
CA ASP A 14 -10.54 -28.10 1.68
C ASP A 14 -10.10 -27.52 0.33
N ILE A 15 -10.03 -26.21 0.27
CA ILE A 15 -9.72 -25.48 -0.96
C ILE A 15 -8.71 -24.36 -0.68
N THR A 16 -7.90 -24.02 -1.66
CA THR A 16 -7.14 -22.77 -1.66
C THR A 16 -7.96 -21.70 -2.35
N VAL A 17 -8.12 -20.56 -1.71
CA VAL A 17 -8.87 -19.42 -2.25
C VAL A 17 -7.91 -18.39 -2.79
N VAL A 18 -8.09 -18.04 -4.06
CA VAL A 18 -7.29 -16.97 -4.71
C VAL A 18 -8.13 -15.70 -4.82
N LEU A 19 -7.66 -14.62 -4.21
CA LEU A 19 -8.32 -13.32 -4.29
C LEU A 19 -7.83 -12.58 -5.54
N GLY A 20 -8.74 -12.33 -6.47
CA GLY A 20 -8.47 -11.59 -7.72
C GLY A 20 -8.85 -10.10 -7.64
N PHE A 21 -8.98 -9.54 -6.44
CA PHE A 21 -9.34 -8.13 -6.24
C PHE A 21 -8.74 -7.60 -4.93
N GLY A 22 -8.57 -6.27 -4.86
CA GLY A 22 -8.23 -5.56 -3.62
C GLY A 22 -9.48 -4.94 -2.99
N THR A 23 -9.50 -4.88 -1.66
CA THR A 23 -10.60 -4.24 -0.92
C THR A 23 -10.12 -3.71 0.43
N SER A 24 -10.76 -2.64 0.89
CA SER A 24 -10.67 -2.12 2.26
C SER A 24 -12.04 -2.07 2.96
N LEU A 25 -13.09 -2.63 2.32
CA LEU A 25 -14.44 -2.66 2.87
C LEU A 25 -14.51 -3.63 4.06
N PRO A 26 -14.90 -3.18 5.26
CA PRO A 26 -14.88 -4.00 6.49
C PRO A 26 -15.67 -5.30 6.35
N GLU A 27 -16.86 -5.27 5.74
CA GLU A 27 -17.69 -6.44 5.55
C GLU A 27 -17.06 -7.49 4.62
N ILE A 28 -16.22 -7.08 3.66
CA ILE A 28 -15.50 -8.01 2.78
C ILE A 28 -14.27 -8.56 3.48
N MET A 29 -13.57 -7.70 4.23
CA MET A 29 -12.43 -8.14 5.05
C MET A 29 -12.87 -9.19 6.07
N GLU A 30 -13.99 -9.00 6.76
CA GLU A 30 -14.54 -9.99 7.70
C GLU A 30 -14.85 -11.34 7.02
N ARG A 31 -15.37 -11.31 5.78
CA ARG A 31 -15.60 -12.55 5.02
C ARG A 31 -14.28 -13.25 4.67
N ILE A 32 -13.27 -12.50 4.26
CA ILE A 32 -11.95 -13.07 3.98
C ILE A 32 -11.35 -13.68 5.25
N ASP A 33 -11.44 -12.99 6.39
CA ASP A 33 -10.98 -13.49 7.69
C ASP A 33 -11.68 -14.80 8.09
N ASN A 34 -12.98 -14.92 7.83
CA ASN A 34 -13.73 -16.14 8.09
C ASN A 34 -13.35 -17.29 7.14
N ILE A 35 -12.98 -17.01 5.91
CA ILE A 35 -12.44 -18.01 4.97
C ILE A 35 -11.06 -18.48 5.43
N GLU A 36 -10.18 -17.54 5.81
CA GLU A 36 -8.81 -17.80 6.22
C GLU A 36 -8.70 -18.68 7.47
N LYS A 37 -9.72 -18.69 8.33
CA LYS A 37 -9.79 -19.62 9.50
C LYS A 37 -9.82 -21.10 9.12
N ARG A 38 -10.19 -21.45 7.89
CA ARG A 38 -10.42 -22.84 7.45
C ARG A 38 -9.70 -23.20 6.15
N HIS A 39 -9.31 -22.21 5.37
CA HIS A 39 -8.77 -22.37 4.04
C HIS A 39 -7.55 -21.48 3.86
N GLU A 40 -6.60 -21.92 3.07
CA GLU A 40 -5.50 -21.05 2.66
C GLU A 40 -6.01 -19.98 1.69
N VAL A 41 -5.66 -18.72 1.97
CA VAL A 41 -6.00 -17.59 1.12
C VAL A 41 -4.73 -17.04 0.49
N ILE A 42 -4.72 -16.95 -0.83
CA ILE A 42 -3.61 -16.44 -1.64
C ILE A 42 -4.06 -15.18 -2.37
N VAL A 43 -3.23 -14.15 -2.30
CA VAL A 43 -3.33 -12.94 -3.12
C VAL A 43 -2.20 -13.00 -4.15
N PRO A 44 -2.50 -13.25 -5.44
CA PRO A 44 -1.46 -13.29 -6.46
C PRO A 44 -0.81 -11.92 -6.58
N GLU A 45 0.51 -11.91 -6.70
CA GLU A 45 1.20 -10.68 -7.03
C GLU A 45 0.82 -10.25 -8.45
N MET A 46 0.40 -9.00 -8.58
CA MET A 46 0.17 -8.36 -9.87
C MET A 46 1.26 -7.33 -10.10
N CYS A 47 1.94 -7.42 -11.23
CA CYS A 47 2.93 -6.43 -11.63
C CYS A 47 2.21 -5.09 -11.86
N VAL A 48 2.55 -4.09 -11.05
CA VAL A 48 1.98 -2.74 -11.17
C VAL A 48 2.83 -1.87 -12.10
N ALA A 49 4.14 -2.17 -12.19
CA ALA A 49 5.07 -1.48 -13.07
C ALA A 49 6.18 -2.42 -13.51
N GLY A 50 6.52 -2.40 -14.78
CA GLY A 50 7.49 -3.32 -15.38
C GLY A 50 6.87 -4.64 -15.83
N ASP A 51 7.70 -5.59 -16.26
CA ASP A 51 7.25 -6.85 -16.89
C ASP A 51 7.49 -8.08 -15.99
N GLU A 52 7.98 -7.91 -14.78
CA GLU A 52 8.37 -9.02 -13.90
C GLU A 52 7.70 -8.93 -12.53
N ASN A 53 7.07 -10.02 -12.11
CA ASN A 53 6.64 -10.20 -10.73
C ASN A 53 7.83 -10.51 -9.82
N PHE A 54 7.73 -10.13 -8.54
CA PHE A 54 8.73 -10.53 -7.55
C PHE A 54 8.62 -12.04 -7.30
N SER A 55 9.73 -12.77 -7.49
CA SER A 55 9.80 -14.23 -7.36
C SER A 55 10.98 -14.65 -6.48
N LYS A 56 11.01 -15.93 -6.12
CA LYS A 56 12.17 -16.53 -5.42
C LYS A 56 13.45 -16.36 -6.22
N GLU A 57 13.39 -16.56 -7.53
CA GLU A 57 14.53 -16.39 -8.45
C GLU A 57 15.01 -14.95 -8.46
N LYS A 58 14.06 -13.98 -8.47
CA LYS A 58 14.37 -12.56 -8.39
C LYS A 58 15.06 -12.22 -7.07
N LEU A 59 14.53 -12.70 -5.94
CA LEU A 59 15.17 -12.52 -4.63
C LEU A 59 16.59 -13.09 -4.61
N LEU A 60 16.80 -14.30 -5.14
CA LEU A 60 18.11 -14.91 -5.19
C LEU A 60 19.10 -14.12 -6.06
N SER A 61 18.64 -13.56 -7.17
CA SER A 61 19.48 -12.71 -8.05
C SER A 61 19.93 -11.41 -7.37
N MET A 62 19.17 -10.91 -6.42
CA MET A 62 19.48 -9.68 -5.67
C MET A 62 19.74 -9.94 -4.17
N TYR A 63 20.13 -11.18 -3.82
CA TYR A 63 20.29 -11.58 -2.42
C TYR A 63 21.24 -10.67 -1.63
N SER A 64 22.37 -10.27 -2.23
CA SER A 64 23.34 -9.39 -1.58
C SER A 64 22.76 -8.02 -1.24
N GLN A 65 21.90 -7.46 -2.11
CA GLN A 65 21.21 -6.20 -1.86
C GLN A 65 20.14 -6.36 -0.76
N ALA A 66 19.36 -7.45 -0.82
CA ALA A 66 18.35 -7.76 0.17
C ALA A 66 18.98 -7.97 1.57
N GLU A 67 20.11 -8.69 1.64
CA GLU A 67 20.86 -8.88 2.88
C GLU A 67 21.40 -7.56 3.44
N LYS A 68 21.94 -6.69 2.58
CA LYS A 68 22.39 -5.34 3.00
C LYS A 68 21.21 -4.51 3.55
N ALA A 69 20.07 -4.51 2.87
CA ALA A 69 18.88 -3.82 3.34
C ALA A 69 18.41 -4.37 4.68
N TYR A 70 18.35 -5.70 4.83
CA TYR A 70 17.97 -6.36 6.08
C TYR A 70 18.87 -5.95 7.26
N ARG A 71 20.18 -5.87 7.04
CA ARG A 71 21.15 -5.47 8.06
C ARG A 71 21.08 -4.00 8.48
N LEU A 72 20.40 -3.14 7.70
CA LEU A 72 20.16 -1.74 8.05
C LEU A 72 19.02 -1.56 9.07
N PHE A 73 18.16 -2.56 9.21
CA PHE A 73 17.11 -2.52 10.23
C PHE A 73 17.72 -2.75 11.62
N ASP A 74 17.45 -1.84 12.54
CA ASP A 74 18.00 -1.87 13.89
C ASP A 74 17.17 -2.75 14.83
N ASP A 75 15.85 -2.79 14.63
CA ASP A 75 14.91 -3.49 15.49
C ASP A 75 14.36 -4.80 14.89
N ASP A 76 13.91 -5.70 15.76
CA ASP A 76 13.39 -7.02 15.38
C ASP A 76 12.04 -6.95 14.64
N ILE A 77 11.24 -5.92 14.89
CA ILE A 77 9.92 -5.74 14.24
C ILE A 77 10.14 -5.39 12.76
N SER A 78 11.07 -4.48 12.47
CA SER A 78 11.43 -4.14 11.09
C SER A 78 12.01 -5.33 10.34
N LYS A 79 12.87 -6.13 10.98
CA LYS A 79 13.41 -7.37 10.40
C LYS A 79 12.30 -8.38 10.11
N LEU A 80 11.42 -8.63 11.08
CA LEU A 80 10.27 -9.51 10.90
C LEU A 80 9.36 -9.03 9.76
N THR A 81 9.09 -7.73 9.70
CA THR A 81 8.28 -7.12 8.64
C THR A 81 8.90 -7.37 7.26
N PHE A 82 10.20 -7.17 7.12
CA PHE A 82 10.92 -7.44 5.87
C PHE A 82 10.83 -8.92 5.47
N GLU A 83 11.02 -9.85 6.40
CA GLU A 83 10.93 -11.29 6.16
C GLU A 83 9.52 -11.71 5.72
N LYS A 84 8.50 -11.27 6.46
CA LYS A 84 7.10 -11.63 6.19
C LYS A 84 6.59 -11.01 4.89
N LEU A 85 6.93 -9.75 4.63
CA LEU A 85 6.58 -9.09 3.37
C LEU A 85 7.26 -9.78 2.18
N THR A 86 8.52 -10.16 2.31
CA THR A 86 9.25 -10.93 1.29
C THR A 86 8.60 -12.30 1.06
N ALA A 87 8.23 -13.01 2.12
CA ALA A 87 7.53 -14.29 2.04
C ALA A 87 6.16 -14.14 1.37
N PHE A 88 5.39 -13.10 1.72
CA PHE A 88 4.13 -12.77 1.06
C PHE A 88 4.32 -12.53 -0.44
N LYS A 89 5.30 -11.72 -0.81
CA LYS A 89 5.60 -11.41 -2.22
C LYS A 89 5.93 -12.64 -3.05
N ILE A 90 6.57 -13.65 -2.46
CA ILE A 90 6.93 -14.91 -3.14
C ILE A 90 5.74 -15.87 -3.19
N THR A 91 4.97 -15.96 -2.12
CA THR A 91 3.97 -17.04 -1.95
C THR A 91 2.54 -16.58 -2.18
N GLY A 92 2.26 -15.28 -2.06
CA GLY A 92 0.91 -14.72 -2.05
C GLY A 92 0.09 -15.03 -0.80
N LYS A 93 0.63 -15.76 0.19
CA LYS A 93 -0.14 -16.17 1.38
C LYS A 93 -0.50 -14.98 2.26
N LEU A 94 -1.79 -14.72 2.40
CA LEU A 94 -2.32 -13.58 3.15
C LEU A 94 -1.92 -13.62 4.63
N SER A 95 -1.76 -14.82 5.20
CA SER A 95 -1.35 -15.03 6.60
C SER A 95 -0.06 -14.30 6.97
N TYR A 96 0.92 -14.17 6.05
CA TYR A 96 2.14 -13.41 6.31
C TYR A 96 1.88 -11.91 6.54
N LEU A 97 0.92 -11.32 5.85
CA LEU A 97 0.53 -9.92 6.08
C LEU A 97 -0.19 -9.73 7.41
N ARG A 98 -0.96 -10.74 7.85
CA ARG A 98 -1.65 -10.69 9.14
C ARG A 98 -0.67 -10.64 10.32
N GLU A 99 0.46 -11.33 10.21
CA GLU A 99 1.48 -11.37 11.26
C GLU A 99 2.19 -10.02 11.47
N ILE A 100 2.21 -9.16 10.45
CA ILE A 100 2.90 -7.85 10.49
C ILE A 100 1.93 -6.67 10.40
N PHE A 101 0.62 -6.95 10.48
CA PHE A 101 -0.38 -5.88 10.44
C PHE A 101 -0.23 -4.95 11.64
N THR A 102 -0.13 -3.67 11.36
CA THR A 102 -0.07 -2.61 12.38
C THR A 102 -1.24 -1.68 12.19
N ASP A 103 -1.97 -1.41 13.28
CA ASP A 103 -3.05 -0.45 13.28
C ASP A 103 -2.54 0.96 12.95
N LYS A 104 -3.32 1.72 12.17
CA LYS A 104 -2.98 3.10 11.81
C LYS A 104 -2.77 4.00 13.04
N ASP A 105 -3.50 3.77 14.12
CA ASP A 105 -3.37 4.57 15.33
C ASP A 105 -2.00 4.39 15.99
N LYS A 106 -1.43 3.18 15.94
CA LYS A 106 -0.05 2.94 16.41
C LYS A 106 1.01 3.64 15.57
N ILE A 107 0.78 3.81 14.27
CA ILE A 107 1.70 4.57 13.42
C ILE A 107 1.79 6.03 13.88
N THR A 108 0.68 6.61 14.33
CA THR A 108 0.63 7.98 14.85
C THR A 108 1.40 8.13 16.16
N GLU A 109 1.45 7.09 17.00
CA GLU A 109 2.27 7.07 18.22
C GLU A 109 3.78 7.04 17.92
N ILE A 110 4.17 6.32 16.87
CA ILE A 110 5.58 6.17 16.42
C ILE A 110 6.06 7.42 15.70
N LEU A 111 5.18 8.02 14.87
CA LEU A 111 5.44 9.23 14.10
C LEU A 111 4.48 10.34 14.56
N PRO A 112 4.76 10.98 15.71
CA PRO A 112 3.92 12.06 16.18
C PRO A 112 4.04 13.26 15.23
N LEU A 113 2.91 13.67 14.67
CA LEU A 113 2.83 14.85 13.82
C LEU A 113 2.75 16.11 14.69
N GLY A 114 3.57 17.12 14.36
CA GLY A 114 3.61 18.42 15.01
C GLY A 114 2.75 19.47 14.31
N GLU A 115 2.74 20.68 14.88
CA GLU A 115 2.03 21.83 14.33
C GLU A 115 2.79 22.53 13.17
N ASN A 116 4.09 22.23 12.99
CA ASN A 116 4.97 22.84 12.01
C ASN A 116 5.43 21.85 10.94
N GLU A 117 4.59 20.89 10.58
CA GLU A 117 4.94 19.89 9.58
C GLU A 117 5.09 20.49 8.19
N ILE A 118 6.19 20.16 7.52
CA ILE A 118 6.37 20.34 6.08
C ILE A 118 6.24 18.99 5.43
N TYR A 119 5.15 18.78 4.71
CA TYR A 119 4.80 17.49 4.13
C TYR A 119 4.94 17.51 2.62
N CYS A 120 5.50 16.44 2.06
CA CYS A 120 5.64 16.26 0.62
C CYS A 120 4.92 14.98 0.20
N ASP A 121 3.87 15.11 -0.61
CA ASP A 121 3.05 14.03 -1.16
C ASP A 121 3.44 13.77 -2.62
N LEU A 122 4.17 12.69 -2.87
CA LEU A 122 4.69 12.33 -4.19
C LEU A 122 3.78 11.27 -4.84
N GLY A 123 2.72 11.70 -5.47
CA GLY A 123 1.63 10.88 -6.01
C GLY A 123 0.35 11.11 -5.23
N ALA A 124 -0.07 12.36 -5.16
CA ALA A 124 -1.15 12.82 -4.27
C ALA A 124 -2.55 12.35 -4.71
N TYR A 125 -2.67 11.68 -5.87
CA TYR A 125 -3.94 11.17 -6.39
C TYR A 125 -5.07 12.22 -6.31
N THR A 126 -6.04 12.02 -5.42
CA THR A 126 -7.13 12.99 -5.21
C THR A 126 -6.91 13.92 -4.02
N GLY A 127 -5.74 13.86 -3.36
CA GLY A 127 -5.39 14.65 -2.18
C GLY A 127 -5.87 14.05 -0.87
N ASP A 128 -6.19 12.76 -0.84
CA ASP A 128 -6.69 12.04 0.32
C ASP A 128 -5.64 11.94 1.43
N THR A 129 -4.38 11.67 1.09
CA THR A 129 -3.27 11.60 2.06
C THR A 129 -2.98 12.97 2.68
N ALA A 130 -2.98 14.03 1.87
CA ALA A 130 -2.83 15.39 2.36
C ALA A 130 -3.99 15.78 3.29
N ALA A 131 -5.24 15.42 2.94
CA ALA A 131 -6.41 15.65 3.79
C ALA A 131 -6.34 14.86 5.11
N GLU A 132 -5.83 13.64 5.09
CA GLU A 132 -5.59 12.84 6.30
C GLU A 132 -4.56 13.53 7.21
N LEU A 133 -3.43 14.00 6.68
CA LEU A 133 -2.45 14.78 7.44
C LEU A 133 -3.09 16.01 8.10
N ILE A 134 -3.84 16.80 7.34
CA ILE A 134 -4.52 18.00 7.84
C ILE A 134 -5.48 17.64 9.00
N SER A 135 -6.23 16.55 8.86
CA SER A 135 -7.11 16.06 9.92
C SER A 135 -6.34 15.66 11.17
N ARG A 136 -5.23 14.93 11.02
CA ARG A 136 -4.41 14.44 12.14
C ARG A 136 -3.67 15.56 12.89
N THR A 137 -3.26 16.62 12.18
CA THR A 137 -2.63 17.80 12.78
C THR A 137 -3.64 18.81 13.33
N GLY A 138 -4.94 18.52 13.23
CA GLY A 138 -6.00 19.48 13.60
C GLY A 138 -5.99 20.75 12.75
N GLY A 139 -5.52 20.67 11.51
CA GLY A 139 -5.39 21.78 10.58
C GLY A 139 -4.13 22.62 10.77
N LYS A 140 -3.22 22.21 11.64
CA LYS A 140 -1.97 22.94 11.94
C LYS A 140 -0.81 22.24 11.25
N TYR A 141 -0.23 22.93 10.27
CA TYR A 141 0.97 22.52 9.51
C TYR A 141 1.60 23.75 8.88
N GLU A 142 2.87 23.70 8.60
CA GLU A 142 3.58 24.81 7.98
C GLU A 142 3.34 24.84 6.47
N LYS A 143 3.53 23.72 5.77
CA LYS A 143 3.44 23.64 4.32
C LYS A 143 3.14 22.20 3.84
N ILE A 144 2.33 22.11 2.78
CA ILE A 144 2.14 20.86 2.02
C ILE A 144 2.56 21.11 0.57
N TYR A 145 3.40 20.23 0.04
CA TYR A 145 3.73 20.11 -1.38
C TYR A 145 3.13 18.81 -1.89
N ALA A 146 2.26 18.88 -2.90
CA ALA A 146 1.63 17.68 -3.44
C ALA A 146 1.83 17.61 -4.97
N LEU A 147 2.34 16.48 -5.45
CA LEU A 147 2.61 16.21 -6.85
C LEU A 147 1.68 15.10 -7.34
N GLU A 148 0.95 15.34 -8.44
CA GLU A 148 0.11 14.36 -9.09
C GLU A 148 0.25 14.47 -10.61
N PRO A 149 0.81 13.46 -11.30
CA PRO A 149 1.07 13.52 -12.73
C PRO A 149 -0.20 13.35 -13.58
N GLU A 150 -1.16 12.55 -13.13
CA GLU A 150 -2.36 12.28 -13.91
C GLU A 150 -3.33 13.47 -13.81
N ARG A 151 -3.59 14.11 -14.97
CA ARG A 151 -4.35 15.37 -15.05
C ARG A 151 -5.74 15.31 -14.43
N LYS A 152 -6.45 14.19 -14.57
CA LYS A 152 -7.82 14.05 -14.02
C LYS A 152 -7.79 13.98 -12.49
N ASN A 153 -6.83 13.25 -11.93
CA ASN A 153 -6.65 13.16 -10.49
C ASN A 153 -6.14 14.48 -9.92
N PHE A 154 -5.21 15.15 -10.59
CA PHE A 154 -4.76 16.49 -10.22
C PHE A 154 -5.93 17.49 -10.11
N GLN A 155 -6.88 17.49 -11.07
CA GLN A 155 -8.06 18.36 -11.00
C GLN A 155 -8.97 18.02 -9.80
N LYS A 156 -9.09 16.74 -9.44
CA LYS A 156 -9.81 16.35 -8.21
C LYS A 156 -9.07 16.79 -6.97
N CYS A 157 -7.73 16.61 -6.93
CA CYS A 157 -6.86 17.07 -5.85
C CYS A 157 -7.00 18.58 -5.62
N LEU A 158 -6.92 19.38 -6.67
CA LEU A 158 -7.17 20.83 -6.62
C LEU A 158 -8.53 21.17 -5.98
N LYS A 159 -9.59 20.46 -6.39
CA LYS A 159 -10.94 20.67 -5.86
C LYS A 159 -11.05 20.29 -4.39
N ASN A 160 -10.49 19.15 -4.01
CA ASN A 160 -10.60 18.59 -2.67
C ASN A 160 -9.79 19.40 -1.64
N LEU A 161 -8.64 19.93 -2.05
CA LEU A 161 -7.75 20.69 -1.17
C LEU A 161 -7.94 22.21 -1.24
N LYS A 162 -8.88 22.70 -2.06
CA LYS A 162 -9.14 24.14 -2.27
C LYS A 162 -9.42 24.95 -0.99
N ALA A 163 -10.01 24.29 0.02
CA ALA A 163 -10.42 24.95 1.26
C ALA A 163 -9.27 25.12 2.28
N TYR A 164 -8.09 24.58 1.99
CA TYR A 164 -6.94 24.58 2.88
C TYR A 164 -5.86 25.52 2.39
N ASP A 165 -5.25 26.24 3.33
CA ASP A 165 -4.16 27.15 3.05
C ASP A 165 -2.79 26.44 3.05
N ASN A 166 -1.75 27.15 2.59
CA ASN A 166 -0.37 26.65 2.62
C ASN A 166 -0.13 25.33 1.87
N ILE A 167 -0.88 25.07 0.79
CA ILE A 167 -0.71 23.90 -0.07
C ILE A 167 -0.19 24.38 -1.46
N SER A 168 0.88 23.74 -1.93
CA SER A 168 1.37 23.89 -3.30
C SER A 168 1.12 22.60 -4.07
N LEU A 169 0.32 22.68 -5.13
CA LEU A 169 -0.05 21.55 -5.97
C LEU A 169 0.66 21.64 -7.32
N TYR A 170 1.23 20.53 -7.78
CA TYR A 170 1.97 20.45 -9.04
C TYR A 170 1.44 19.29 -9.87
N ASN A 171 1.09 19.57 -11.14
CA ASN A 171 0.77 18.50 -12.09
C ASN A 171 2.07 17.95 -12.66
N ALA A 172 2.78 17.18 -11.86
CA ALA A 172 4.09 16.63 -12.15
C ALA A 172 4.30 15.31 -11.37
N ALA A 173 5.22 14.48 -11.84
CA ALA A 173 5.74 13.33 -11.11
C ALA A 173 7.08 13.65 -10.46
N ALA A 174 7.40 12.98 -9.37
CA ALA A 174 8.75 12.94 -8.86
C ALA A 174 9.56 11.90 -9.65
N TRP A 175 10.71 12.28 -10.18
CA TRP A 175 11.58 11.40 -10.94
C TRP A 175 13.05 11.68 -10.66
N SER A 176 13.95 10.79 -11.08
CA SER A 176 15.40 10.91 -10.84
C SER A 176 16.11 11.94 -11.73
N ILE A 177 15.50 12.33 -12.83
CA ILE A 177 16.01 13.31 -13.78
C ILE A 177 14.85 14.19 -14.27
N ASP A 178 15.17 15.40 -14.75
CA ASP A 178 14.19 16.27 -15.40
C ASP A 178 13.88 15.73 -16.80
N THR A 179 12.65 15.24 -16.99
CA THR A 179 12.19 14.59 -18.23
C THR A 179 10.67 14.60 -18.34
N GLU A 180 10.17 14.34 -19.52
CA GLU A 180 8.74 14.10 -19.76
C GLU A 180 8.46 12.60 -19.91
N LEU A 181 7.49 12.07 -19.16
CA LEU A 181 7.03 10.70 -19.23
C LEU A 181 5.58 10.63 -19.72
N ASN A 182 5.32 9.72 -20.64
CA ASN A 182 3.94 9.41 -21.04
C ASN A 182 3.31 8.48 -20.01
N PHE A 183 2.32 8.97 -19.29
CA PHE A 183 1.47 8.13 -18.44
C PHE A 183 0.31 7.58 -19.27
N ALA A 184 0.25 6.26 -19.43
CA ALA A 184 -0.95 5.59 -19.87
C ALA A 184 -1.94 5.58 -18.71
N GLY A 185 -2.99 6.41 -18.83
CA GLY A 185 -4.11 6.45 -17.89
C GLY A 185 -5.19 5.43 -18.27
#